data_43a2d0162f1bf3eebf12ae3547c2c5ca
#
_entry.id   43a2d0162f1bf3eebf12ae3547c2c5ca
#
_cell.length_a   1.000
_cell.length_b   1.000
_cell.length_c   1.000
_cell.angle_alpha   90.00
_cell.angle_beta   90.00
_cell.angle_gamma   90.00
#
_symmetry.space_group_name_H-M   'P 1'
#
loop_
_entity.id
_entity.type
_entity.pdbx_description
1 polymer ?
#
loop_
_entity_poly.entity_id
_entity_poly.type
_entity_poly.pdbx_seq_one_letter_code
_entity_poly.pdbx_strand_id
1 'polypeptide(L)'
;MMRALVTGAAGFVGSHLCEKLLSEGAEVVGVDAFTDYYDVAAKRRNAVHLQRNPRFVLVEGDLAALPLARLVARADTVFHLAGQPGVRASWGNDFGIYVHHNVVATHRLLEACKEAALHKLVYASSSSVYGDSETYPTAESLRPAPVSPYGVTKLAAEHLTEVYRRSFGVPAVSLRLFTVYGPRQRPDMAFARLVRAGLTGATFDLYGDGEQTRDFTYVGDVVAAMVAAAGTSWCGVANIGGGSRTSMNRVLEIVRGLCGGLEVRQEQVARGDVRHTAADTSVAAAHLGYRARTPLAEGLAAMVAAERAQLTAAAS
;
A
#
# COMPACT_ATOMS: atom_id res chain seq x y z
N MET A 1 -20.82 -11.67 11.04
CA MET A 1 -20.45 -10.36 10.44
C MET A 1 -19.04 -10.05 10.90
N MET A 2 -18.10 -9.74 9.99
CA MET A 2 -16.72 -9.43 10.34
C MET A 2 -16.62 -8.06 11.01
N ARG A 3 -15.85 -7.96 12.09
CA ARG A 3 -15.46 -6.70 12.73
C ARG A 3 -13.98 -6.47 12.41
N ALA A 4 -13.70 -5.48 11.58
CA ALA A 4 -12.35 -5.19 11.09
C ALA A 4 -11.77 -3.93 11.75
N LEU A 5 -10.53 -4.02 12.20
CA LEU A 5 -9.69 -2.86 12.54
C LEU A 5 -8.75 -2.58 11.38
N VAL A 6 -8.87 -1.42 10.74
CA VAL A 6 -8.02 -1.01 9.62
C VAL A 6 -7.16 0.17 10.05
N THR A 7 -5.85 0.00 10.16
CA THR A 7 -4.93 1.10 10.43
C THR A 7 -4.42 1.72 9.13
N GLY A 8 -4.23 3.04 9.08
CA GLY A 8 -3.98 3.76 7.83
C GLY A 8 -5.24 3.88 6.96
N ALA A 9 -6.41 3.93 7.59
CA ALA A 9 -7.72 3.85 6.94
C ALA A 9 -8.02 5.02 5.98
N ALA A 10 -7.49 6.21 6.24
CA ALA A 10 -7.63 7.38 5.38
C ALA A 10 -6.59 7.45 4.25
N GLY A 11 -5.62 6.53 4.25
CA GLY A 11 -4.58 6.43 3.22
C GLY A 11 -5.09 5.87 1.90
N PHE A 12 -4.19 5.77 0.92
CA PHE A 12 -4.47 5.26 -0.42
C PHE A 12 -5.10 3.86 -0.39
N VAL A 13 -4.36 2.83 0.01
CA VAL A 13 -4.85 1.45 0.02
C VAL A 13 -5.90 1.24 1.11
N GLY A 14 -5.70 1.85 2.29
CA GLY A 14 -6.59 1.68 3.44
C GLY A 14 -8.01 2.15 3.16
N SER A 15 -8.20 3.27 2.45
CA SER A 15 -9.52 3.76 2.12
C SER A 15 -10.28 2.85 1.13
N HIS A 16 -9.60 2.28 0.14
CA HIS A 16 -10.19 1.27 -0.75
C HIS A 16 -10.55 -0.02 -0.01
N LEU A 17 -9.70 -0.45 0.93
CA LEU A 17 -9.97 -1.62 1.75
C LEU A 17 -11.20 -1.40 2.64
N CYS A 18 -11.30 -0.24 3.30
CA CYS A 18 -12.47 0.09 4.11
C CYS A 18 -13.77 0.07 3.28
N GLU A 19 -13.77 0.67 2.07
CA GLU A 19 -14.92 0.62 1.16
C GLU A 19 -15.31 -0.82 0.81
N LYS A 20 -14.34 -1.66 0.46
CA LYS A 20 -14.58 -3.06 0.12
C LYS A 20 -15.19 -3.83 1.29
N LEU A 21 -14.61 -3.72 2.48
CA LEU A 21 -15.11 -4.39 3.69
C LEU A 21 -16.54 -3.94 4.03
N LEU A 22 -16.81 -2.63 3.97
CA LEU A 22 -18.15 -2.08 4.20
C LEU A 22 -19.17 -2.57 3.16
N SER A 23 -18.77 -2.68 1.89
CA SER A 23 -19.64 -3.19 0.81
C SER A 23 -19.97 -4.68 1.00
N GLU A 24 -19.10 -5.44 1.66
CA GLU A 24 -19.32 -6.85 2.03
C GLU A 24 -20.05 -7.02 3.37
N GLY A 25 -20.49 -5.94 3.98
CA GLY A 25 -21.30 -5.95 5.18
C GLY A 25 -20.51 -5.96 6.49
N ALA A 26 -19.18 -5.81 6.47
CA ALA A 26 -18.38 -5.73 7.70
C ALA A 26 -18.65 -4.45 8.50
N GLU A 27 -18.39 -4.51 9.82
CA GLU A 27 -18.20 -3.33 10.66
C GLU A 27 -16.71 -2.97 10.63
N VAL A 28 -16.38 -1.69 10.42
CA VAL A 28 -15.00 -1.24 10.26
C VAL A 28 -14.68 -0.13 11.25
N VAL A 29 -13.66 -0.36 12.07
CA VAL A 29 -12.99 0.70 12.84
C VAL A 29 -11.74 1.09 12.06
N GLY A 30 -11.73 2.29 11.49
CA GLY A 30 -10.58 2.86 10.81
C GLY A 30 -9.74 3.71 11.77
N VAL A 31 -8.43 3.53 11.77
CA VAL A 31 -7.47 4.36 12.52
C VAL A 31 -6.55 5.08 11.55
N ASP A 32 -6.37 6.38 11.70
CA ASP A 32 -5.39 7.18 10.95
C ASP A 32 -4.86 8.34 11.80
N ALA A 33 -3.57 8.62 11.69
CA ALA A 33 -2.95 9.74 12.39
C ALA A 33 -3.01 11.05 11.60
N PHE A 34 -3.47 11.02 10.35
CA PHE A 34 -3.51 12.18 9.45
C PHE A 34 -2.18 12.95 9.37
N THR A 35 -1.06 12.21 9.36
CA THR A 35 0.27 12.82 9.23
C THR A 35 0.36 13.68 7.95
N ASP A 36 1.18 14.72 7.99
CA ASP A 36 1.36 15.72 6.96
C ASP A 36 2.39 15.35 5.86
N TYR A 37 2.72 14.06 5.75
CA TYR A 37 3.63 13.57 4.70
C TYR A 37 3.17 13.97 3.28
N TYR A 38 1.87 14.07 3.08
CA TYR A 38 1.24 14.70 1.92
C TYR A 38 -0.05 15.41 2.39
N ASP A 39 -0.65 16.20 1.50
CA ASP A 39 -1.83 17.01 1.81
C ASP A 39 -2.89 16.23 2.63
N VAL A 40 -3.08 16.67 3.87
CA VAL A 40 -4.04 16.09 4.82
C VAL A 40 -5.47 16.19 4.29
N ALA A 41 -5.79 17.20 3.47
CA ALA A 41 -7.11 17.34 2.89
C ALA A 41 -7.44 16.14 1.95
N ALA A 42 -6.45 15.55 1.28
CA ALA A 42 -6.65 14.34 0.48
C ALA A 42 -7.06 13.15 1.36
N LYS A 43 -6.42 12.95 2.52
CA LYS A 43 -6.81 11.92 3.50
C LYS A 43 -8.21 12.20 4.07
N ARG A 44 -8.50 13.45 4.42
CA ARG A 44 -9.81 13.84 4.93
C ARG A 44 -10.94 13.54 3.92
N ARG A 45 -10.75 13.83 2.62
CA ARG A 45 -11.70 13.48 1.56
C ARG A 45 -11.99 11.97 1.53
N ASN A 46 -10.95 11.12 1.64
CA ASN A 46 -11.12 9.68 1.69
C ASN A 46 -11.95 9.25 2.92
N ALA A 47 -11.68 9.84 4.09
CA ALA A 47 -12.36 9.50 5.35
C ALA A 47 -13.82 9.96 5.37
N VAL A 48 -14.13 11.17 4.88
CA VAL A 48 -15.51 11.73 4.84
C VAL A 48 -16.45 10.81 4.07
N HIS A 49 -16.00 10.23 2.96
CA HIS A 49 -16.81 9.28 2.21
C HIS A 49 -17.14 8.02 3.03
N LEU A 50 -16.19 7.48 3.73
CA LEU A 50 -16.36 6.30 4.60
C LEU A 50 -17.31 6.59 5.78
N GLN A 51 -17.21 7.76 6.40
CA GLN A 51 -18.02 8.18 7.56
C GLN A 51 -19.53 8.31 7.26
N ARG A 52 -19.92 8.33 5.98
CA ARG A 52 -21.35 8.28 5.60
C ARG A 52 -21.95 6.89 5.83
N ASN A 53 -21.14 5.86 6.00
CA ASN A 53 -21.62 4.52 6.29
C ASN A 53 -21.75 4.32 7.81
N PRO A 54 -22.94 3.95 8.34
CA PRO A 54 -23.14 3.78 9.79
C PRO A 54 -22.33 2.65 10.41
N ARG A 55 -21.76 1.75 9.60
CA ARG A 55 -20.87 0.67 10.05
C ARG A 55 -19.39 1.06 10.06
N PHE A 56 -19.06 2.32 9.79
CA PHE A 56 -17.69 2.83 9.83
C PHE A 56 -17.51 3.79 11.01
N VAL A 57 -16.50 3.54 11.83
CA VAL A 57 -16.08 4.45 12.89
C VAL A 57 -14.64 4.86 12.64
N LEU A 58 -14.38 6.18 12.59
CA LEU A 58 -13.03 6.72 12.48
C LEU A 58 -12.48 7.06 13.87
N VAL A 59 -11.28 6.55 14.15
CA VAL A 59 -10.47 6.92 15.32
C VAL A 59 -9.23 7.66 14.80
N GLU A 60 -9.15 8.94 15.08
CA GLU A 60 -7.99 9.75 14.74
C GLU A 60 -6.93 9.65 15.84
N GLY A 61 -5.72 9.27 15.46
CA GLY A 61 -4.60 9.21 16.41
C GLY A 61 -3.43 8.36 15.93
N ASP A 62 -2.30 8.58 16.58
CA ASP A 62 -1.07 7.82 16.37
C ASP A 62 -1.17 6.45 17.07
N LEU A 63 -0.91 5.37 16.36
CA LEU A 63 -0.89 4.01 16.91
C LEU A 63 0.09 3.86 18.08
N ALA A 64 1.19 4.61 18.08
CA ALA A 64 2.14 4.59 19.17
C ALA A 64 1.59 5.24 20.47
N ALA A 65 0.48 6.00 20.42
CA ALA A 65 -0.13 6.67 21.56
C ALA A 65 -1.51 6.11 21.95
N LEU A 66 -2.22 5.49 21.01
CA LEU A 66 -3.59 5.00 21.23
C LEU A 66 -3.65 3.81 22.20
N PRO A 67 -4.79 3.62 22.92
CA PRO A 67 -5.04 2.45 23.76
C PRO A 67 -5.44 1.22 22.88
N LEU A 68 -4.49 0.67 22.12
CA LEU A 68 -4.70 -0.34 21.09
C LEU A 68 -5.39 -1.60 21.58
N ALA A 69 -5.15 -2.03 22.84
CA ALA A 69 -5.78 -3.20 23.41
C ALA A 69 -7.32 -3.12 23.36
N ARG A 70 -7.91 -1.92 23.58
CA ARG A 70 -9.37 -1.72 23.50
C ARG A 70 -9.90 -1.79 22.09
N LEU A 71 -9.12 -1.36 21.09
CA LEU A 71 -9.50 -1.40 19.69
C LEU A 71 -9.41 -2.82 19.14
N VAL A 72 -8.31 -3.50 19.43
CA VAL A 72 -8.04 -4.87 18.97
C VAL A 72 -9.02 -5.87 19.61
N ALA A 73 -9.36 -5.73 20.88
CA ALA A 73 -10.31 -6.63 21.57
C ALA A 73 -11.73 -6.63 20.95
N ARG A 74 -12.07 -5.63 20.16
CA ARG A 74 -13.35 -5.53 19.45
C ARG A 74 -13.29 -6.02 18.01
N ALA A 75 -12.12 -6.38 17.50
CA ALA A 75 -11.90 -6.79 16.13
C ALA A 75 -11.79 -8.32 16.03
N ASP A 76 -12.34 -8.89 14.97
CA ASP A 76 -12.07 -10.26 14.56
C ASP A 76 -10.82 -10.31 13.67
N THR A 77 -10.61 -9.25 12.88
CA THR A 77 -9.49 -9.15 11.94
C THR A 77 -8.85 -7.76 12.02
N VAL A 78 -7.53 -7.74 12.01
CA VAL A 78 -6.73 -6.51 11.96
C VAL A 78 -6.04 -6.41 10.61
N PHE A 79 -6.24 -5.30 9.89
CA PHE A 79 -5.50 -4.94 8.70
C PHE A 79 -4.54 -3.80 9.03
N HIS A 80 -3.26 -4.10 9.04
CA HIS A 80 -2.23 -3.13 9.42
C HIS A 80 -1.55 -2.52 8.19
N LEU A 81 -2.05 -1.33 7.79
CA LEU A 81 -1.54 -0.57 6.65
C LEU A 81 -0.91 0.77 7.07
N ALA A 82 -1.10 1.19 8.33
CA ALA A 82 -0.46 2.40 8.84
C ALA A 82 1.06 2.27 8.76
N GLY A 83 1.71 3.33 8.33
CA GLY A 83 3.15 3.41 8.23
C GLY A 83 3.58 4.63 7.43
N GLN A 84 4.81 5.08 7.66
CA GLN A 84 5.43 6.14 6.88
C GLN A 84 5.96 5.56 5.58
N PRO A 85 5.42 5.96 4.42
CA PRO A 85 5.89 5.50 3.12
C PRO A 85 6.98 6.41 2.56
N GLY A 86 7.54 6.03 1.40
CA GLY A 86 8.45 6.86 0.63
C GLY A 86 9.91 6.43 0.74
N VAL A 87 10.42 5.78 -0.32
CA VAL A 87 11.82 5.32 -0.39
C VAL A 87 12.79 6.50 -0.37
N ARG A 88 12.53 7.53 -1.21
CA ARG A 88 13.44 8.66 -1.37
C ARG A 88 13.49 9.56 -0.14
N ALA A 89 12.34 9.82 0.48
CA ALA A 89 12.24 10.65 1.68
C ALA A 89 12.74 9.95 2.96
N SER A 90 13.06 8.66 2.90
CA SER A 90 13.55 7.91 4.07
C SER A 90 15.02 8.16 4.41
N TRP A 91 15.75 8.84 3.54
CA TRP A 91 17.14 9.22 3.75
C TRP A 91 17.25 10.53 4.56
N GLY A 92 18.37 10.70 5.26
CA GLY A 92 18.65 11.93 6.00
C GLY A 92 18.07 11.93 7.41
N ASN A 93 17.70 13.11 7.91
CA ASN A 93 17.34 13.32 9.29
C ASN A 93 15.97 12.77 9.70
N ASP A 94 15.11 12.48 8.73
CA ASP A 94 13.72 12.06 8.96
C ASP A 94 13.57 10.55 9.22
N PHE A 95 14.66 9.79 9.27
CA PHE A 95 14.62 8.35 9.52
C PHE A 95 13.88 7.98 10.81
N GLY A 96 13.97 8.82 11.85
CA GLY A 96 13.24 8.63 13.10
C GLY A 96 11.73 8.52 12.92
N ILE A 97 11.15 9.24 11.95
CA ILE A 97 9.72 9.19 11.61
C ILE A 97 9.36 7.78 11.07
N TYR A 98 10.23 7.21 10.23
CA TYR A 98 10.04 5.85 9.70
C TYR A 98 10.15 4.79 10.80
N VAL A 99 11.09 4.92 11.72
CA VAL A 99 11.20 4.01 12.87
C VAL A 99 9.94 4.10 13.73
N HIS A 100 9.46 5.30 14.03
CA HIS A 100 8.27 5.53 14.84
C HIS A 100 7.02 4.88 14.21
N HIS A 101 6.71 5.23 12.97
CA HIS A 101 5.46 4.80 12.34
C HIS A 101 5.51 3.37 11.77
N ASN A 102 6.68 2.85 11.39
CA ASN A 102 6.77 1.52 10.78
C ASN A 102 7.17 0.44 11.79
N VAL A 103 8.06 0.75 12.74
CA VAL A 103 8.59 -0.26 13.67
C VAL A 103 7.90 -0.17 15.04
N VAL A 104 7.94 1.00 15.69
CA VAL A 104 7.36 1.18 17.02
C VAL A 104 5.85 1.01 17.00
N ALA A 105 5.16 1.62 16.06
CA ALA A 105 3.70 1.49 15.90
C ALA A 105 3.28 0.03 15.64
N THR A 106 4.01 -0.69 14.76
CA THR A 106 3.78 -2.11 14.50
C THR A 106 4.01 -2.95 15.76
N HIS A 107 5.11 -2.74 16.48
CA HIS A 107 5.38 -3.45 17.74
C HIS A 107 4.24 -3.25 18.74
N ARG A 108 3.79 -2.02 18.97
CA ARG A 108 2.69 -1.73 19.89
C ARG A 108 1.37 -2.40 19.49
N LEU A 109 1.09 -2.45 18.19
CA LEU A 109 -0.08 -3.14 17.69
C LEU A 109 0.02 -4.66 17.93
N LEU A 110 1.19 -5.25 17.69
CA LEU A 110 1.45 -6.68 17.94
C LEU A 110 1.33 -7.03 19.42
N GLU A 111 1.80 -6.16 20.33
CA GLU A 111 1.61 -6.32 21.78
C GLU A 111 0.11 -6.38 22.15
N ALA A 112 -0.73 -5.58 21.49
CA ALA A 112 -2.17 -5.65 21.70
C ALA A 112 -2.79 -6.90 21.07
N CYS A 113 -2.25 -7.38 19.95
CA CYS A 113 -2.76 -8.55 19.24
C CYS A 113 -2.46 -9.87 19.95
N LYS A 114 -1.36 -9.98 20.69
CA LYS A 114 -0.98 -11.24 21.38
C LYS A 114 -1.97 -11.67 22.46
N GLU A 115 -2.68 -10.71 23.06
CA GLU A 115 -3.67 -10.96 24.12
C GLU A 115 -5.11 -11.07 23.58
N ALA A 116 -5.31 -10.91 22.27
CA ALA A 116 -6.63 -10.89 21.65
C ALA A 116 -6.93 -12.19 20.89
N ALA A 117 -8.18 -12.61 20.92
CA ALA A 117 -8.66 -13.76 20.15
C ALA A 117 -8.92 -13.36 18.68
N LEU A 118 -7.87 -13.00 17.96
CA LEU A 118 -7.96 -12.61 16.56
C LEU A 118 -8.12 -13.81 15.64
N HIS A 119 -8.97 -13.66 14.63
CA HIS A 119 -9.01 -14.57 13.50
C HIS A 119 -7.82 -14.37 12.57
N LYS A 120 -7.45 -13.11 12.29
CA LYS A 120 -6.33 -12.79 11.40
C LYS A 120 -5.73 -11.39 11.65
N LEU A 121 -4.41 -11.30 11.49
CA LEU A 121 -3.67 -10.06 11.28
C LEU A 121 -3.09 -10.07 9.86
N VAL A 122 -3.47 -9.10 9.02
CA VAL A 122 -2.93 -8.90 7.68
C VAL A 122 -2.04 -7.67 7.70
N TYR A 123 -0.74 -7.87 7.55
CA TYR A 123 0.25 -6.78 7.53
C TYR A 123 0.64 -6.40 6.09
N ALA A 124 0.54 -5.12 5.77
CA ALA A 124 1.03 -4.57 4.51
C ALA A 124 2.55 -4.38 4.57
N SER A 125 3.30 -5.39 4.16
CA SER A 125 4.75 -5.30 3.91
C SER A 125 5.01 -4.65 2.53
N SER A 126 6.22 -4.73 2.01
CA SER A 126 6.62 -4.06 0.77
C SER A 126 7.65 -4.88 -0.01
N SER A 127 7.61 -4.82 -1.34
CA SER A 127 8.69 -5.32 -2.20
C SER A 127 10.04 -4.64 -1.97
N SER A 128 10.04 -3.45 -1.32
CA SER A 128 11.28 -2.74 -0.95
C SER A 128 12.15 -3.52 0.04
N VAL A 129 11.65 -4.57 0.67
CA VAL A 129 12.44 -5.48 1.52
C VAL A 129 13.48 -6.27 0.73
N TYR A 130 13.23 -6.52 -0.56
CA TYR A 130 14.16 -7.28 -1.41
C TYR A 130 15.38 -6.48 -1.87
N GLY A 131 15.24 -5.15 -1.97
CA GLY A 131 16.26 -4.32 -2.60
C GLY A 131 16.40 -4.60 -4.10
N ASP A 132 17.63 -4.63 -4.59
CA ASP A 132 17.95 -4.96 -5.98
C ASP A 132 18.09 -6.48 -6.10
N SER A 133 17.03 -7.14 -6.55
CA SER A 133 16.97 -8.60 -6.61
C SER A 133 17.84 -9.12 -7.75
N GLU A 134 18.63 -10.17 -7.48
CA GLU A 134 19.48 -10.81 -8.47
C GLU A 134 18.70 -11.69 -9.46
N THR A 135 17.49 -12.10 -9.09
CA THR A 135 16.64 -13.00 -9.89
C THR A 135 15.22 -12.51 -10.03
N TYR A 136 14.63 -12.72 -11.21
CA TYR A 136 13.24 -12.37 -11.53
C TYR A 136 12.54 -13.56 -12.19
N PRO A 137 11.25 -13.84 -11.84
CA PRO A 137 10.49 -13.15 -10.80
C PRO A 137 11.06 -13.40 -9.40
N THR A 138 10.89 -12.40 -8.50
CA THR A 138 11.40 -12.42 -7.12
C THR A 138 10.48 -13.28 -6.25
N ALA A 139 10.99 -14.39 -5.73
CA ALA A 139 10.26 -15.29 -4.84
C ALA A 139 10.45 -14.92 -3.36
N GLU A 140 9.50 -15.32 -2.49
CA GLU A 140 9.55 -15.06 -1.04
C GLU A 140 10.73 -15.74 -0.34
N SER A 141 11.25 -16.82 -0.92
CA SER A 141 12.43 -17.56 -0.44
C SER A 141 13.76 -16.80 -0.62
N LEU A 142 13.78 -15.77 -1.47
CA LEU A 142 14.96 -14.93 -1.62
C LEU A 142 15.23 -14.14 -0.35
N ARG A 143 16.50 -14.05 0.02
CA ARG A 143 16.94 -13.30 1.19
C ARG A 143 16.63 -11.80 1.00
N PRO A 144 15.86 -11.18 1.90
CA PRO A 144 15.67 -9.74 1.88
C PRO A 144 16.98 -8.98 2.07
N ALA A 145 17.24 -7.98 1.21
CA ALA A 145 18.43 -7.14 1.24
C ALA A 145 18.05 -5.69 0.87
N PRO A 146 17.30 -4.98 1.75
CA PRO A 146 16.78 -3.65 1.43
C PRO A 146 17.89 -2.65 1.14
N VAL A 147 17.67 -1.79 0.14
CA VAL A 147 18.62 -0.75 -0.30
C VAL A 147 18.17 0.66 0.08
N SER A 148 17.22 0.77 1.02
CA SER A 148 16.74 2.05 1.53
C SER A 148 16.36 1.96 3.00
N PRO A 149 16.46 3.07 3.77
CA PRO A 149 16.00 3.10 5.16
C PRO A 149 14.53 2.71 5.32
N TYR A 150 13.65 3.11 4.40
CA TYR A 150 12.26 2.65 4.34
C TYR A 150 12.16 1.12 4.24
N GLY A 151 12.88 0.51 3.29
CA GLY A 151 12.89 -0.94 3.13
C GLY A 151 13.36 -1.67 4.39
N VAL A 152 14.38 -1.13 5.09
CA VAL A 152 14.85 -1.65 6.38
C VAL A 152 13.74 -1.62 7.43
N THR A 153 13.00 -0.50 7.57
CA THR A 153 11.91 -0.43 8.56
C THR A 153 10.74 -1.35 8.22
N LYS A 154 10.42 -1.54 6.93
CA LYS A 154 9.39 -2.50 6.50
C LYS A 154 9.79 -3.95 6.79
N LEU A 155 11.05 -4.30 6.56
CA LEU A 155 11.59 -5.62 6.90
C LEU A 155 11.60 -5.85 8.42
N ALA A 156 12.02 -4.87 9.21
CA ALA A 156 11.98 -4.95 10.66
C ALA A 156 10.56 -5.23 11.19
N ALA A 157 9.56 -4.54 10.67
CA ALA A 157 8.15 -4.75 11.02
C ALA A 157 7.62 -6.12 10.57
N GLU A 158 8.04 -6.62 9.39
CA GLU A 158 7.72 -7.97 8.91
C GLU A 158 8.31 -9.03 9.84
N HIS A 159 9.58 -8.86 10.26
CA HIS A 159 10.22 -9.77 11.20
C HIS A 159 9.56 -9.73 12.58
N LEU A 160 9.17 -8.56 13.09
CA LEU A 160 8.36 -8.46 14.31
C LEU A 160 7.07 -9.26 14.18
N THR A 161 6.34 -9.10 13.08
CA THR A 161 5.10 -9.84 12.81
C THR A 161 5.34 -11.35 12.85
N GLU A 162 6.43 -11.84 12.26
CA GLU A 162 6.79 -13.25 12.26
C GLU A 162 7.20 -13.76 13.66
N VAL A 163 7.94 -12.95 14.44
CA VAL A 163 8.29 -13.28 15.83
C VAL A 163 7.04 -13.46 16.68
N TYR A 164 6.07 -12.53 16.58
CA TYR A 164 4.81 -12.63 17.33
C TYR A 164 3.96 -13.82 16.89
N ARG A 165 3.96 -14.13 15.59
CA ARG A 165 3.31 -15.33 15.06
C ARG A 165 3.88 -16.61 15.69
N ARG A 166 5.21 -16.73 15.75
CA ARG A 166 5.87 -17.95 16.25
C ARG A 166 5.84 -18.05 17.77
N SER A 167 6.04 -16.94 18.48
CA SER A 167 6.22 -16.94 19.92
C SER A 167 4.91 -16.85 20.69
N PHE A 168 3.89 -16.21 20.13
CA PHE A 168 2.61 -15.93 20.79
C PHE A 168 1.39 -16.48 20.03
N GLY A 169 1.58 -17.12 18.87
CA GLY A 169 0.49 -17.66 18.08
C GLY A 169 -0.39 -16.63 17.39
N VAL A 170 0.05 -15.37 17.23
CA VAL A 170 -0.71 -14.35 16.49
C VAL A 170 -0.93 -14.83 15.05
N PRO A 171 -2.17 -14.98 14.56
CA PRO A 171 -2.44 -15.55 13.24
C PRO A 171 -2.15 -14.52 12.13
N ALA A 172 -0.88 -14.32 11.77
CA ALA A 172 -0.44 -13.25 10.91
C ALA A 172 -0.06 -13.68 9.48
N VAL A 173 -0.42 -12.82 8.51
CA VAL A 173 0.05 -12.87 7.13
C VAL A 173 0.68 -11.54 6.78
N SER A 174 1.91 -11.56 6.24
CA SER A 174 2.60 -10.39 5.70
C SER A 174 2.50 -10.39 4.17
N LEU A 175 1.95 -9.34 3.59
CA LEU A 175 1.82 -9.18 2.15
C LEU A 175 2.88 -8.19 1.63
N ARG A 176 3.87 -8.69 0.88
CA ARG A 176 4.88 -7.86 0.21
C ARG A 176 4.27 -7.23 -1.04
N LEU A 177 3.77 -6.01 -0.90
CA LEU A 177 3.11 -5.30 -1.99
C LEU A 177 4.13 -4.77 -2.99
N PHE A 178 3.97 -5.15 -4.26
CA PHE A 178 4.69 -4.57 -5.38
C PHE A 178 3.98 -3.31 -5.86
N THR A 179 4.69 -2.45 -6.56
CA THR A 179 4.31 -1.06 -6.90
C THR A 179 2.80 -0.85 -7.11
N VAL A 180 2.09 -0.48 -6.05
CA VAL A 180 0.63 -0.29 -6.08
C VAL A 180 0.26 1.00 -6.78
N TYR A 181 -0.73 0.93 -7.69
CA TYR A 181 -1.28 2.09 -8.39
C TYR A 181 -2.82 2.03 -8.45
N GLY A 182 -3.45 3.17 -8.72
CA GLY A 182 -4.91 3.26 -8.83
C GLY A 182 -5.44 4.62 -8.37
N PRO A 183 -6.76 4.84 -8.44
CA PRO A 183 -7.40 6.05 -7.92
C PRO A 183 -6.99 6.36 -6.48
N ARG A 184 -6.90 7.63 -6.11
CA ARG A 184 -6.45 8.10 -4.78
C ARG A 184 -4.98 7.75 -4.45
N GLN A 185 -4.17 7.35 -5.45
CA GLN A 185 -2.74 7.21 -5.25
C GLN A 185 -2.15 8.53 -4.71
N ARG A 186 -1.20 8.41 -3.76
CA ARG A 186 -0.60 9.60 -3.15
C ARG A 186 0.04 10.53 -4.19
N PRO A 187 -0.04 11.86 -4.00
CA PRO A 187 0.43 12.84 -5.00
C PRO A 187 1.95 12.82 -5.24
N ASP A 188 2.74 12.27 -4.31
CA ASP A 188 4.19 12.08 -4.44
C ASP A 188 4.57 10.93 -5.37
N MET A 189 3.66 10.02 -5.65
CA MET A 189 3.92 8.83 -6.46
C MET A 189 3.87 9.11 -7.96
N ALA A 190 4.66 8.34 -8.72
CA ALA A 190 4.90 8.59 -10.14
C ALA A 190 3.61 8.64 -10.99
N PHE A 191 2.67 7.69 -10.79
CA PHE A 191 1.46 7.64 -11.62
C PHE A 191 0.47 8.77 -11.30
N ALA A 192 0.34 9.16 -10.03
CA ALA A 192 -0.47 10.32 -9.67
C ALA A 192 0.06 11.61 -10.31
N ARG A 193 1.39 11.82 -10.24
CA ARG A 193 2.06 12.94 -10.89
C ARG A 193 1.91 12.91 -12.42
N LEU A 194 2.09 11.74 -13.01
CA LEU A 194 2.00 11.51 -14.45
C LEU A 194 0.59 11.80 -15.00
N VAL A 195 -0.44 11.23 -14.37
CA VAL A 195 -1.84 11.42 -14.76
C VAL A 195 -2.22 12.90 -14.62
N ARG A 196 -1.84 13.53 -13.50
CA ARG A 196 -2.09 14.95 -13.28
C ARG A 196 -1.41 15.82 -14.35
N ALA A 197 -0.14 15.56 -14.69
CA ALA A 197 0.58 16.26 -15.73
C ALA A 197 -0.13 16.13 -17.08
N GLY A 198 -0.54 14.94 -17.48
CA GLY A 198 -1.28 14.70 -18.71
C GLY A 198 -2.65 15.40 -18.78
N LEU A 199 -3.32 15.60 -17.65
CA LEU A 199 -4.62 16.29 -17.59
C LEU A 199 -4.51 17.81 -17.49
N THR A 200 -3.40 18.34 -16.96
CA THR A 200 -3.22 19.79 -16.74
C THR A 200 -2.27 20.45 -17.75
N GLY A 201 -1.61 19.67 -18.61
CA GLY A 201 -0.59 20.18 -19.53
C GLY A 201 0.75 20.52 -18.84
N ALA A 202 0.95 20.09 -17.59
CA ALA A 202 2.21 20.26 -16.88
C ALA A 202 3.27 19.27 -17.39
N THR A 203 4.55 19.60 -17.24
CA THR A 203 5.66 18.72 -17.60
C THR A 203 5.84 17.62 -16.54
N PHE A 204 5.96 16.38 -16.97
CA PHE A 204 6.31 15.24 -16.10
C PHE A 204 7.81 14.98 -16.10
N ASP A 205 8.43 14.96 -14.93
CA ASP A 205 9.85 14.61 -14.77
C ASP A 205 10.02 13.09 -14.72
N LEU A 206 10.62 12.53 -15.78
CA LEU A 206 11.00 11.13 -15.88
C LEU A 206 12.44 10.95 -15.40
N TYR A 207 12.63 10.23 -14.31
CA TYR A 207 13.96 9.89 -13.80
C TYR A 207 14.53 8.68 -14.54
N GLY A 208 15.72 8.84 -15.14
CA GLY A 208 16.37 7.83 -15.95
C GLY A 208 15.87 7.77 -17.40
N ASP A 209 16.11 6.65 -18.06
CA ASP A 209 15.83 6.40 -19.49
C ASP A 209 14.39 5.93 -19.79
N GLY A 210 13.60 5.68 -18.76
CA GLY A 210 12.25 5.10 -18.89
C GLY A 210 12.22 3.60 -19.13
N GLU A 211 13.39 2.93 -19.29
CA GLU A 211 13.49 1.48 -19.46
C GLU A 211 13.45 0.71 -18.14
N GLN A 212 13.47 1.41 -16.99
CA GLN A 212 13.25 0.77 -15.70
C GLN A 212 11.87 0.13 -15.67
N THR A 213 11.82 -1.13 -15.25
CA THR A 213 10.57 -1.90 -15.24
C THR A 213 10.07 -2.13 -13.82
N ARG A 214 8.74 -2.13 -13.67
CA ARG A 214 8.06 -2.45 -12.41
C ARG A 214 6.96 -3.47 -12.64
N ASP A 215 6.72 -4.24 -11.62
CA ASP A 215 5.47 -4.97 -11.46
C ASP A 215 4.45 -4.01 -10.85
N PHE A 216 3.55 -3.50 -11.69
CA PHE A 216 2.52 -2.56 -11.27
C PHE A 216 1.26 -3.32 -10.86
N THR A 217 0.84 -3.14 -9.63
CA THR A 217 -0.29 -3.85 -9.04
C THR A 217 -1.46 -2.90 -8.81
N TYR A 218 -2.61 -3.16 -9.43
CA TYR A 218 -3.79 -2.31 -9.26
C TYR A 218 -4.31 -2.38 -7.82
N VAL A 219 -4.74 -1.26 -7.27
CA VAL A 219 -5.18 -1.16 -5.86
C VAL A 219 -6.36 -2.09 -5.56
N GLY A 220 -7.27 -2.30 -6.50
CA GLY A 220 -8.38 -3.23 -6.35
C GLY A 220 -7.93 -4.69 -6.20
N ASP A 221 -6.88 -5.10 -6.93
CA ASP A 221 -6.29 -6.43 -6.81
C ASP A 221 -5.56 -6.59 -5.47
N VAL A 222 -4.88 -5.54 -4.98
CA VAL A 222 -4.26 -5.54 -3.63
C VAL A 222 -5.32 -5.70 -2.54
N VAL A 223 -6.42 -4.96 -2.63
CA VAL A 223 -7.55 -5.06 -1.69
C VAL A 223 -8.16 -6.46 -1.71
N ALA A 224 -8.36 -7.04 -2.91
CA ALA A 224 -8.85 -8.42 -3.04
C ALA A 224 -7.90 -9.42 -2.37
N ALA A 225 -6.57 -9.26 -2.52
CA ALA A 225 -5.58 -10.09 -1.84
C ALA A 225 -5.65 -9.97 -0.31
N MET A 226 -5.84 -8.75 0.22
CA MET A 226 -5.97 -8.52 1.66
C MET A 226 -7.22 -9.18 2.23
N VAL A 227 -8.36 -9.05 1.55
CA VAL A 227 -9.61 -9.70 1.95
C VAL A 227 -9.48 -11.23 1.89
N ALA A 228 -8.86 -11.76 0.83
CA ALA A 228 -8.59 -13.21 0.72
C ALA A 228 -7.67 -13.70 1.85
N ALA A 229 -6.63 -12.95 2.19
CA ALA A 229 -5.72 -13.27 3.30
C ALA A 229 -6.45 -13.32 4.66
N ALA A 230 -7.43 -12.45 4.86
CA ALA A 230 -8.27 -12.46 6.08
C ALA A 230 -9.16 -13.70 6.17
N GLY A 231 -9.59 -14.27 5.03
CA GLY A 231 -10.46 -15.43 4.96
C GLY A 231 -9.78 -16.79 5.08
N THR A 232 -8.43 -16.85 5.11
CA THR A 232 -7.68 -18.12 5.17
C THR A 232 -7.07 -18.39 6.55
N SER A 233 -6.89 -19.65 6.90
CA SER A 233 -6.12 -20.06 8.09
C SER A 233 -4.59 -19.99 7.86
N TRP A 234 -4.13 -19.88 6.60
CA TRP A 234 -2.72 -19.84 6.28
C TRP A 234 -2.03 -18.59 6.87
N CYS A 235 -0.83 -18.78 7.40
CA CYS A 235 0.02 -17.72 7.97
C CYS A 235 1.40 -17.78 7.34
N GLY A 236 1.98 -16.63 7.01
CA GLY A 236 3.29 -16.56 6.36
C GLY A 236 3.50 -15.24 5.63
N VAL A 237 4.36 -15.29 4.62
CA VAL A 237 4.69 -14.16 3.77
C VAL A 237 4.29 -14.47 2.33
N ALA A 238 3.65 -13.55 1.63
CA ALA A 238 3.29 -13.68 0.23
C ALA A 238 3.52 -12.39 -0.55
N ASN A 239 4.02 -12.51 -1.78
CA ASN A 239 4.12 -11.41 -2.73
C ASN A 239 2.77 -11.12 -3.37
N ILE A 240 2.44 -9.83 -3.48
CA ILE A 240 1.27 -9.35 -4.20
C ILE A 240 1.74 -8.43 -5.32
N GLY A 241 1.70 -8.96 -6.54
CA GLY A 241 2.14 -8.33 -7.78
C GLY A 241 1.08 -8.35 -8.86
N GLY A 242 1.22 -7.49 -9.86
CA GLY A 242 0.29 -7.37 -11.00
C GLY A 242 0.47 -8.46 -12.07
N GLY A 243 1.48 -9.33 -11.91
CA GLY A 243 1.75 -10.43 -12.82
C GLY A 243 2.41 -10.04 -14.14
N SER A 244 2.82 -8.78 -14.31
CA SER A 244 3.50 -8.32 -15.51
C SER A 244 4.57 -7.27 -15.18
N ARG A 245 5.68 -7.32 -15.91
CA ARG A 245 6.76 -6.35 -15.81
C ARG A 245 6.67 -5.35 -16.96
N THR A 246 6.42 -4.09 -16.63
CA THR A 246 6.21 -3.03 -17.63
C THR A 246 7.20 -1.89 -17.43
N SER A 247 7.75 -1.32 -18.55
CA SER A 247 8.63 -0.16 -18.51
C SER A 247 7.84 1.14 -18.28
N MET A 248 8.53 2.17 -17.75
CA MET A 248 7.94 3.50 -17.64
C MET A 248 7.60 4.10 -19.00
N ASN A 249 8.39 3.81 -20.04
CA ASN A 249 8.09 4.27 -21.41
C ASN A 249 6.73 3.76 -21.88
N ARG A 250 6.41 2.48 -21.61
CA ARG A 250 5.09 1.91 -21.94
C ARG A 250 3.96 2.57 -21.14
N VAL A 251 4.20 2.90 -19.88
CA VAL A 251 3.23 3.65 -19.06
C VAL A 251 2.98 5.05 -19.64
N LEU A 252 4.04 5.76 -20.03
CA LEU A 252 3.96 7.07 -20.68
C LEU A 252 3.12 7.03 -21.95
N GLU A 253 3.31 6.02 -22.82
CA GLU A 253 2.51 5.83 -24.02
C GLU A 253 1.02 5.70 -23.70
N ILE A 254 0.66 4.83 -22.75
CA ILE A 254 -0.72 4.61 -22.35
C ILE A 254 -1.35 5.91 -21.82
N VAL A 255 -0.68 6.61 -20.90
CA VAL A 255 -1.22 7.84 -20.31
C VAL A 255 -1.32 8.96 -21.35
N ARG A 256 -0.35 9.08 -22.28
CA ARG A 256 -0.43 10.03 -23.41
C ARG A 256 -1.67 9.79 -24.25
N GLY A 257 -1.99 8.52 -24.55
CA GLY A 257 -3.21 8.16 -25.29
C GLY A 257 -4.50 8.47 -24.53
N LEU A 258 -4.53 8.26 -23.20
CA LEU A 258 -5.70 8.51 -22.36
C LEU A 258 -5.97 10.02 -22.10
N CYS A 259 -4.91 10.84 -22.04
CA CYS A 259 -5.01 12.27 -21.73
C CYS A 259 -5.05 13.15 -22.99
N GLY A 260 -4.69 12.65 -24.18
CA GLY A 260 -4.59 13.41 -25.43
C GLY A 260 -3.29 14.18 -25.59
N GLY A 261 -2.34 14.07 -24.65
CA GLY A 261 -1.04 14.71 -24.65
C GLY A 261 -0.29 14.48 -23.36
N LEU A 262 1.04 14.65 -23.38
CA LEU A 262 1.89 14.56 -22.20
C LEU A 262 3.27 15.11 -22.54
N GLU A 263 3.68 16.15 -21.86
CA GLU A 263 5.05 16.65 -21.92
C GLU A 263 5.92 15.92 -20.88
N VAL A 264 7.11 15.48 -21.34
CA VAL A 264 8.04 14.70 -20.51
C VAL A 264 9.41 15.35 -20.57
N ARG A 265 9.99 15.59 -19.39
CA ARG A 265 11.38 16.03 -19.24
C ARG A 265 12.19 14.92 -18.59
N GLN A 266 13.31 14.55 -19.21
CA GLN A 266 14.19 13.52 -18.66
C GLN A 266 15.10 14.12 -17.58
N GLU A 267 15.20 13.43 -16.44
CA GLU A 267 16.02 13.78 -15.28
C GLU A 267 17.01 12.65 -14.94
N GLN A 268 18.03 12.96 -14.13
CA GLN A 268 19.00 11.96 -13.69
C GLN A 268 18.37 10.90 -12.80
N VAL A 269 18.95 9.70 -12.80
CA VAL A 269 18.50 8.57 -11.96
C VAL A 269 18.59 8.94 -10.47
N ALA A 270 17.53 8.68 -9.72
CA ALA A 270 17.48 8.94 -8.30
C ALA A 270 18.10 7.78 -7.47
N ARG A 271 18.77 8.12 -6.34
CA ARG A 271 19.37 7.12 -5.43
C ARG A 271 18.28 6.29 -4.75
N GLY A 272 18.57 4.99 -4.57
CA GLY A 272 17.68 4.04 -3.87
C GLY A 272 16.56 3.45 -4.74
N ASP A 273 16.47 3.84 -6.01
CA ASP A 273 15.54 3.22 -6.96
C ASP A 273 16.17 1.96 -7.57
N VAL A 274 15.53 0.81 -7.38
CA VAL A 274 15.90 -0.45 -8.05
C VAL A 274 15.56 -0.37 -9.54
N ARG A 275 16.34 -1.00 -10.42
CA ARG A 275 16.11 -0.92 -11.87
C ARG A 275 14.91 -1.76 -12.32
N HIS A 276 14.72 -2.92 -11.72
CA HIS A 276 13.66 -3.86 -12.11
C HIS A 276 12.94 -4.43 -10.90
N THR A 277 11.64 -4.70 -11.02
CA THR A 277 10.88 -5.51 -10.07
C THR A 277 9.91 -6.43 -10.81
N ALA A 278 9.79 -7.68 -10.37
CA ALA A 278 8.79 -8.63 -10.83
C ALA A 278 8.49 -9.61 -9.70
N ALA A 279 7.23 -9.79 -9.35
CA ALA A 279 6.81 -10.69 -8.28
C ALA A 279 6.64 -12.13 -8.78
N ASP A 280 7.18 -13.10 -8.05
CA ASP A 280 6.61 -14.44 -8.06
C ASP A 280 5.40 -14.43 -7.11
N THR A 281 4.22 -14.68 -7.64
CA THR A 281 2.96 -14.68 -6.88
C THR A 281 2.42 -16.09 -6.65
N SER A 282 3.24 -17.12 -6.84
CA SER A 282 2.83 -18.54 -6.72
C SER A 282 2.35 -18.88 -5.30
N VAL A 283 3.00 -18.34 -4.25
CA VAL A 283 2.58 -18.51 -2.86
C VAL A 283 1.22 -17.86 -2.62
N ALA A 284 0.99 -16.65 -3.10
CA ALA A 284 -0.31 -15.99 -2.99
C ALA A 284 -1.39 -16.72 -3.78
N ALA A 285 -1.09 -17.25 -4.96
CA ALA A 285 -2.02 -18.05 -5.74
C ALA A 285 -2.41 -19.35 -5.01
N ALA A 286 -1.44 -20.06 -4.43
CA ALA A 286 -1.67 -21.33 -3.74
C ALA A 286 -2.45 -21.19 -2.44
N HIS A 287 -2.16 -20.16 -1.63
CA HIS A 287 -2.69 -20.05 -0.27
C HIS A 287 -3.82 -19.04 -0.12
N LEU A 288 -3.90 -18.03 -1.00
CA LEU A 288 -4.91 -16.98 -0.97
C LEU A 288 -5.87 -17.05 -2.16
N GLY A 289 -5.60 -17.90 -3.16
CA GLY A 289 -6.34 -17.90 -4.43
C GLY A 289 -6.12 -16.60 -5.23
N TYR A 290 -5.06 -15.85 -4.92
CA TYR A 290 -4.79 -14.55 -5.54
C TYR A 290 -4.33 -14.71 -6.98
N ARG A 291 -4.94 -13.90 -7.84
CA ARG A 291 -4.48 -13.61 -9.21
C ARG A 291 -4.80 -12.16 -9.51
N ALA A 292 -3.83 -11.40 -9.99
CA ALA A 292 -4.11 -10.06 -10.53
C ALA A 292 -5.07 -10.17 -11.72
N ARG A 293 -6.06 -9.28 -11.76
CA ARG A 293 -7.14 -9.32 -12.76
C ARG A 293 -7.23 -8.05 -13.60
N THR A 294 -6.64 -6.95 -13.11
CA THR A 294 -6.78 -5.64 -13.74
C THR A 294 -5.60 -5.36 -14.67
N PRO A 295 -5.81 -5.32 -15.99
CA PRO A 295 -4.78 -4.90 -16.94
C PRO A 295 -4.32 -3.47 -16.66
N LEU A 296 -3.02 -3.20 -16.87
CA LEU A 296 -2.42 -1.89 -16.58
C LEU A 296 -3.18 -0.72 -17.25
N ALA A 297 -3.59 -0.89 -18.50
CA ALA A 297 -4.32 0.15 -19.23
C ALA A 297 -5.68 0.48 -18.61
N GLU A 298 -6.41 -0.53 -18.13
CA GLU A 298 -7.70 -0.35 -17.44
C GLU A 298 -7.50 0.38 -16.09
N GLY A 299 -6.52 -0.02 -15.31
CA GLY A 299 -6.21 0.64 -14.04
C GLY A 299 -5.77 2.10 -14.22
N LEU A 300 -4.98 2.39 -15.27
CA LEU A 300 -4.60 3.76 -15.63
C LEU A 300 -5.79 4.58 -16.12
N ALA A 301 -6.69 4.01 -16.91
CA ALA A 301 -7.92 4.67 -17.32
C ALA A 301 -8.80 5.04 -16.12
N ALA A 302 -8.91 4.14 -15.13
CA ALA A 302 -9.61 4.42 -13.88
C ALA A 302 -8.96 5.58 -13.09
N MET A 303 -7.62 5.65 -13.05
CA MET A 303 -6.90 6.78 -12.43
C MET A 303 -7.18 8.09 -13.15
N VAL A 304 -7.11 8.11 -14.49
CA VAL A 304 -7.38 9.31 -15.32
C VAL A 304 -8.81 9.79 -15.09
N ALA A 305 -9.79 8.89 -15.08
CA ALA A 305 -11.20 9.23 -14.84
C ALA A 305 -11.41 9.85 -13.44
N ALA A 306 -10.78 9.25 -12.39
CA ALA A 306 -10.89 9.74 -11.03
C ALA A 306 -10.24 11.13 -10.85
N GLU A 307 -9.03 11.35 -11.40
CA GLU A 307 -8.33 12.64 -11.31
C GLU A 307 -9.09 13.73 -12.09
N ARG A 308 -9.63 13.40 -13.28
CA ARG A 308 -10.45 14.34 -14.06
C ARG A 308 -11.68 14.80 -13.29
N ALA A 309 -12.36 13.87 -12.60
CA ALA A 309 -13.51 14.20 -11.76
C ALA A 309 -13.13 15.12 -10.59
N GLN A 310 -11.96 14.89 -9.96
CA GLN A 310 -11.46 15.75 -8.88
C GLN A 310 -11.11 17.17 -9.37
N LEU A 311 -10.46 17.28 -10.53
CA LEU A 311 -10.11 18.59 -11.12
C LEU A 311 -11.36 19.39 -11.50
N THR A 312 -12.40 18.73 -12.05
CA THR A 312 -13.67 19.37 -12.37
C THR A 312 -14.38 19.87 -11.11
N ALA A 313 -14.42 19.05 -10.04
CA ALA A 313 -15.04 19.44 -8.77
C ALA A 313 -14.29 20.56 -8.03
N ALA A 314 -12.99 20.72 -8.27
CA ALA A 314 -12.20 21.81 -7.69
C ALA A 314 -12.33 23.14 -8.45
N ALA A 315 -12.81 23.12 -9.71
CA ALA A 315 -13.01 24.28 -10.56
C ALA A 315 -14.45 24.85 -10.47
N SER A 316 -15.38 24.08 -9.90
CA SER A 316 -16.78 24.48 -9.59
C SER A 316 -16.90 25.03 -8.17
#